data_8bc9c642a8dd12f47c0080657fa9c7c3
#
_entry.id   8bc9c642a8dd12f47c0080657fa9c7c3
#
_cell.length_a   1.000
_cell.length_b   1.000
_cell.length_c   1.000
_cell.angle_alpha   90.00
_cell.angle_beta   90.00
_cell.angle_gamma   90.00
#
_symmetry.space_group_name_H-M   'P 1'
#
loop_
_entity.id
_entity.type
_entity.pdbx_description
1 polymer ?
#
loop_
_entity_poly.entity_id
_entity_poly.type
_entity_poly.pdbx_seq_one_letter_code
_entity_poly.pdbx_strand_id
1 'polypeptide(L)'
;MLSMRREVGNALALAVFFACVTVFAEDIPLAEKVTDFSPDKKFAVRIGYDPSQLPESGDEIPPDATRKLELIAMPSEEVVLDFSNEEGGLQGKVIWSQDSKWFAYALSLGQRVAETRVCHRSGERFEKLKTEYLGVDPGGDVRNEYVKPLRWVKPGTLLLEQFSIFRGGAGDATIQFAVRFDADGKFHVVSRKKIREGNEQEN
;
A
#
# COMPACT_ATOMS: atom_id res chain seq x y z
N MET A 1 1.49 76.58 50.07
CA MET A 1 0.94 75.35 50.62
C MET A 1 0.08 74.64 49.58
N LEU A 2 0.65 73.76 48.76
CA LEU A 2 -0.05 73.04 47.71
C LEU A 2 -0.21 71.58 48.18
N SER A 3 -1.45 71.12 48.24
CA SER A 3 -1.83 69.78 48.61
C SER A 3 -1.85 68.95 47.26
N MET A 4 -0.98 67.97 47.20
CA MET A 4 -0.96 66.97 46.07
C MET A 4 -1.89 65.80 46.42
N ARG A 5 -3.02 65.68 45.76
CA ARG A 5 -3.86 64.47 45.78
C ARG A 5 -3.25 63.42 44.88
N ARG A 6 -2.94 62.27 45.44
CA ARG A 6 -2.59 61.06 44.71
C ARG A 6 -3.89 60.31 44.29
N GLU A 7 -4.11 60.16 43.00
CA GLU A 7 -5.11 59.25 42.45
C GLU A 7 -4.49 57.86 42.37
N VAL A 8 -5.13 56.91 42.99
CA VAL A 8 -4.78 55.45 42.89
C VAL A 8 -5.65 54.86 41.80
N GLY A 9 -5.02 54.61 40.65
CA GLY A 9 -5.68 53.92 39.54
C GLY A 9 -5.72 52.43 39.82
N ASN A 10 -6.92 51.87 39.95
CA ASN A 10 -7.14 50.42 39.98
C ASN A 10 -7.03 49.84 38.58
N ALA A 11 -5.93 49.16 38.29
CA ALA A 11 -5.80 48.34 37.09
C ALA A 11 -6.44 46.95 37.34
N LEU A 12 -7.60 46.73 36.74
CA LEU A 12 -8.30 45.43 36.74
C LEU A 12 -7.62 44.53 35.69
N ALA A 13 -6.79 43.61 36.14
CA ALA A 13 -6.19 42.62 35.24
C ALA A 13 -7.23 41.51 34.92
N LEU A 14 -7.74 41.51 33.70
CA LEU A 14 -8.64 40.48 33.19
C LEU A 14 -7.79 39.28 32.75
N ALA A 15 -7.70 38.24 33.59
CA ALA A 15 -7.05 36.98 33.23
C ALA A 15 -8.00 36.13 32.37
N VAL A 16 -7.76 36.09 31.06
CA VAL A 16 -8.46 35.20 30.15
C VAL A 16 -7.84 33.80 30.24
N PHE A 17 -8.52 32.89 30.94
CA PHE A 17 -8.17 31.46 30.92
C PHE A 17 -8.56 30.86 29.58
N PHE A 18 -7.58 30.61 28.70
CA PHE A 18 -7.75 29.73 27.56
C PHE A 18 -7.76 28.27 28.09
N ALA A 19 -8.94 27.71 28.26
CA ALA A 19 -9.07 26.25 28.41
C ALA A 19 -8.71 25.59 27.10
N CYS A 20 -7.48 25.06 27.00
CA CYS A 20 -7.08 24.18 25.91
C CYS A 20 -7.89 22.88 26.06
N VAL A 21 -8.99 22.75 25.30
CA VAL A 21 -9.70 21.46 25.17
C VAL A 21 -8.80 20.58 24.30
N THR A 22 -8.02 19.71 24.92
CA THR A 22 -7.37 18.60 24.22
C THR A 22 -8.47 17.65 23.77
N VAL A 23 -8.85 17.73 22.50
CA VAL A 23 -9.67 16.72 21.85
C VAL A 23 -8.75 15.49 21.75
N PHE A 24 -8.92 14.53 22.64
CA PHE A 24 -8.39 13.20 22.45
C PHE A 24 -9.11 12.64 21.21
N ALA A 25 -8.38 12.40 20.14
CA ALA A 25 -8.88 11.60 19.06
C ALA A 25 -9.20 10.22 19.66
N GLU A 26 -10.48 9.87 19.74
CA GLU A 26 -10.87 8.53 20.12
C GLU A 26 -10.26 7.58 19.07
N ASP A 27 -9.43 6.66 19.55
CA ASP A 27 -8.93 5.58 18.69
C ASP A 27 -10.13 4.78 18.18
N ILE A 28 -10.45 4.93 16.90
CA ILE A 28 -11.52 4.17 16.27
C ILE A 28 -11.12 2.69 16.37
N PRO A 29 -11.94 1.83 17.00
CA PRO A 29 -11.62 0.41 17.11
C PRO A 29 -11.53 -0.19 15.71
N LEU A 30 -10.36 -0.70 15.35
CA LEU A 30 -10.16 -1.36 14.07
C LEU A 30 -10.80 -2.75 14.09
N ALA A 31 -11.48 -3.09 13.00
CA ALA A 31 -11.83 -4.48 12.72
C ALA A 31 -10.64 -5.19 12.08
N GLU A 32 -10.58 -6.51 12.25
CA GLU A 32 -9.49 -7.32 11.69
C GLU A 32 -10.04 -8.41 10.78
N LYS A 33 -9.31 -8.68 9.70
CA LYS A 33 -9.57 -9.77 8.76
C LYS A 33 -8.28 -10.53 8.49
N VAL A 34 -8.29 -11.84 8.69
CA VAL A 34 -7.18 -12.73 8.32
C VAL A 34 -7.50 -13.38 6.98
N THR A 35 -6.60 -13.22 6.01
CA THR A 35 -6.78 -13.65 4.63
C THR A 35 -5.46 -14.06 3.99
N ASP A 36 -5.47 -14.42 2.71
CA ASP A 36 -4.30 -14.68 1.88
C ASP A 36 -3.28 -15.62 2.55
N PHE A 37 -3.78 -16.79 2.99
CA PHE A 37 -2.93 -17.81 3.60
C PHE A 37 -1.85 -18.30 2.64
N SER A 38 -0.64 -18.51 3.17
CA SER A 38 0.42 -19.19 2.43
C SER A 38 0.00 -20.63 2.06
N PRO A 39 0.53 -21.22 0.99
CA PRO A 39 0.22 -22.60 0.59
C PRO A 39 0.46 -23.64 1.71
N ASP A 40 1.52 -23.47 2.51
CA ASP A 40 1.84 -24.34 3.65
C ASP A 40 1.03 -24.04 4.93
N LYS A 41 0.14 -23.03 4.88
CA LYS A 41 -0.73 -22.59 5.98
C LYS A 41 0.00 -22.08 7.23
N LYS A 42 1.29 -21.79 7.12
CA LYS A 42 2.10 -21.30 8.25
C LYS A 42 2.05 -19.77 8.39
N PHE A 43 1.57 -19.07 7.38
CA PHE A 43 1.47 -17.62 7.37
C PHE A 43 0.15 -17.16 6.77
N ALA A 44 -0.30 -15.99 7.19
CA ALA A 44 -1.47 -15.32 6.65
C ALA A 44 -1.28 -13.80 6.71
N VAL A 45 -2.06 -13.06 5.94
CA VAL A 45 -2.13 -11.60 6.04
C VAL A 45 -3.23 -11.22 6.99
N ARG A 46 -2.92 -10.37 7.97
CA ARG A 46 -3.89 -9.69 8.83
C ARG A 46 -4.06 -8.26 8.37
N ILE A 47 -5.29 -7.88 8.09
CA ILE A 47 -5.69 -6.53 7.68
C ILE A 47 -6.49 -5.92 8.80
N GLY A 48 -5.98 -4.85 9.41
CA GLY A 48 -6.72 -4.00 10.32
C GLY A 48 -7.34 -2.84 9.54
N TYR A 49 -8.64 -2.61 9.68
CA TYR A 49 -9.36 -1.62 8.88
C TYR A 49 -10.41 -0.88 9.68
N ASP A 50 -10.75 0.31 9.22
CA ASP A 50 -11.82 1.13 9.74
C ASP A 50 -13.17 0.66 9.17
N PRO A 51 -14.04 0.02 9.99
CA PRO A 51 -15.31 -0.53 9.50
C PRO A 51 -16.30 0.55 9.04
N SER A 52 -16.14 1.80 9.49
CA SER A 52 -17.00 2.91 9.06
C SER A 52 -16.78 3.34 7.61
N GLN A 53 -15.65 2.92 7.01
CA GLN A 53 -15.28 3.24 5.63
C GLN A 53 -15.56 2.10 4.64
N LEU A 54 -16.23 1.04 5.09
CA LEU A 54 -16.64 -0.03 4.20
C LEU A 54 -17.83 0.41 3.33
N PRO A 55 -17.85 0.07 2.02
CA PRO A 55 -19.02 0.27 1.18
C PRO A 55 -20.16 -0.65 1.61
N GLU A 56 -21.41 -0.20 1.44
CA GLU A 56 -22.63 -0.95 1.85
C GLU A 56 -22.75 -2.35 1.22
N SER A 57 -22.07 -2.60 0.12
CA SER A 57 -22.21 -3.83 -0.69
C SER A 57 -20.94 -4.64 -0.85
N GLY A 58 -19.88 -4.42 -0.05
CA GLY A 58 -18.56 -4.94 -0.40
C GLY A 58 -17.94 -5.91 0.60
N ASP A 59 -17.55 -7.07 0.11
CA ASP A 59 -16.64 -8.00 0.82
C ASP A 59 -15.17 -7.55 0.77
N GLU A 60 -14.85 -6.55 -0.07
CA GLU A 60 -13.50 -6.03 -0.25
C GLU A 60 -13.26 -4.82 0.66
N ILE A 61 -12.15 -4.85 1.38
CA ILE A 61 -11.70 -3.72 2.19
C ILE A 61 -11.01 -2.73 1.24
N PRO A 62 -11.56 -1.50 1.07
CA PRO A 62 -10.93 -0.53 0.20
C PRO A 62 -9.58 -0.07 0.78
N PRO A 63 -8.62 0.33 -0.08
CA PRO A 63 -7.28 0.75 0.36
C PRO A 63 -7.31 1.89 1.38
N ASP A 64 -8.24 2.83 1.25
CA ASP A 64 -8.42 3.97 2.15
C ASP A 64 -9.03 3.61 3.52
N ALA A 65 -9.72 2.47 3.63
CA ALA A 65 -10.17 1.92 4.91
C ALA A 65 -9.07 1.16 5.65
N THR A 66 -8.04 0.70 4.95
CA THR A 66 -6.94 -0.08 5.54
C THR A 66 -6.07 0.81 6.43
N ARG A 67 -5.81 0.34 7.66
CA ARG A 67 -4.97 1.04 8.66
C ARG A 67 -3.76 0.21 9.07
N LYS A 68 -3.83 -1.09 8.91
CA LYS A 68 -2.81 -2.03 9.36
C LYS A 68 -2.69 -3.19 8.38
N LEU A 69 -1.46 -3.55 8.05
CA LEU A 69 -1.14 -4.68 7.20
C LEU A 69 0.02 -5.45 7.82
N GLU A 70 -0.21 -6.70 8.17
CA GLU A 70 0.78 -7.54 8.81
C GLU A 70 0.81 -8.93 8.19
N LEU A 71 1.99 -9.49 8.07
CA LEU A 71 2.18 -10.91 7.90
C LEU A 71 2.26 -11.54 9.28
N ILE A 72 1.43 -12.54 9.55
CA ILE A 72 1.40 -13.25 10.83
C ILE A 72 1.76 -14.73 10.64
N ALA A 73 2.41 -15.29 11.67
CA ALA A 73 2.67 -16.73 11.76
C ALA A 73 1.42 -17.44 12.29
N MET A 74 1.09 -18.61 11.73
CA MET A 74 -0.06 -19.40 12.16
C MET A 74 0.40 -20.66 12.91
N PRO A 75 -0.25 -21.08 13.99
CA PRO A 75 -1.49 -20.49 14.58
C PRO A 75 -1.22 -19.46 15.68
N SER A 76 0.04 -19.05 15.93
CA SER A 76 0.39 -18.15 17.06
C SER A 76 -0.09 -16.70 16.87
N GLU A 77 -0.39 -16.31 15.63
CA GLU A 77 -0.72 -14.94 15.22
C GLU A 77 0.38 -13.91 15.55
N GLU A 78 1.60 -14.39 15.78
CA GLU A 78 2.76 -13.52 15.97
C GLU A 78 3.08 -12.76 14.68
N VAL A 79 3.35 -11.46 14.80
CA VAL A 79 3.70 -10.61 13.65
C VAL A 79 5.12 -10.94 13.17
N VAL A 80 5.23 -11.38 11.94
CA VAL A 80 6.50 -11.73 11.27
C VAL A 80 7.03 -10.56 10.46
N LEU A 81 6.12 -9.79 9.84
CA LEU A 81 6.45 -8.61 9.06
C LEU A 81 5.30 -7.60 9.16
N ASP A 82 5.62 -6.38 9.56
CA ASP A 82 4.68 -5.25 9.52
C ASP A 82 5.00 -4.40 8.29
N PHE A 83 4.04 -4.22 7.42
CA PHE A 83 4.11 -3.37 6.24
C PHE A 83 3.02 -2.29 6.20
N SER A 84 2.44 -1.99 7.37
CA SER A 84 1.42 -0.94 7.56
C SER A 84 1.93 0.45 7.23
N ASN A 85 3.24 0.70 7.44
CA ASN A 85 3.87 2.00 7.25
C ASN A 85 4.31 2.25 5.79
N GLU A 86 3.95 1.37 4.87
CA GLU A 86 4.22 1.64 3.45
C GLU A 86 3.27 2.70 2.92
N GLU A 87 3.81 3.66 2.19
CA GLU A 87 2.98 4.64 1.50
C GLU A 87 2.03 3.92 0.54
N GLY A 88 0.74 4.20 0.65
CA GLY A 88 -0.31 3.59 -0.15
C GLY A 88 -1.10 2.50 0.55
N GLY A 89 -2.13 2.01 -0.11
CA GLY A 89 -3.00 0.93 0.35
C GLY A 89 -2.80 -0.36 -0.43
N LEU A 90 -3.04 -1.50 0.22
CA LEU A 90 -3.03 -2.79 -0.46
C LEU A 90 -4.07 -2.81 -1.57
N GLN A 91 -3.66 -3.13 -2.79
CA GLN A 91 -4.54 -3.29 -3.94
C GLN A 91 -4.70 -4.77 -4.30
N GLY A 92 -5.88 -5.33 -4.04
CA GLY A 92 -6.17 -6.72 -4.32
C GLY A 92 -5.63 -7.68 -3.26
N LYS A 93 -5.06 -8.79 -3.70
CA LYS A 93 -4.61 -9.90 -2.85
C LYS A 93 -3.10 -10.02 -2.81
N VAL A 94 -2.61 -10.61 -1.73
CA VAL A 94 -1.23 -11.09 -1.65
C VAL A 94 -1.11 -12.39 -2.43
N ILE A 95 -0.16 -12.45 -3.34
CA ILE A 95 0.08 -13.62 -4.21
C ILE A 95 1.28 -14.41 -3.70
N TRP A 96 1.04 -15.62 -3.24
CA TRP A 96 2.07 -16.52 -2.72
C TRP A 96 2.69 -17.41 -3.81
N SER A 97 3.99 -17.66 -3.68
CA SER A 97 4.65 -18.75 -4.42
C SER A 97 4.26 -20.11 -3.83
N GLN A 98 4.29 -21.14 -4.66
CA GLN A 98 3.88 -22.49 -4.27
C GLN A 98 4.72 -23.07 -3.11
N ASP A 99 5.98 -22.66 -3.00
CA ASP A 99 6.90 -23.09 -1.92
C ASP A 99 6.77 -22.26 -0.64
N SER A 100 5.83 -21.31 -0.57
CA SER A 100 5.59 -20.40 0.56
C SER A 100 6.80 -19.55 0.97
N LYS A 101 7.80 -19.42 0.07
CA LYS A 101 9.01 -18.63 0.35
C LYS A 101 8.95 -17.21 -0.21
N TRP A 102 8.06 -16.97 -1.16
CA TRP A 102 7.90 -15.67 -1.80
C TRP A 102 6.46 -15.23 -1.74
N PHE A 103 6.24 -13.95 -1.55
CA PHE A 103 4.95 -13.34 -1.82
C PHE A 103 5.12 -11.98 -2.49
N ALA A 104 4.09 -11.58 -3.22
CA ALA A 104 4.02 -10.30 -3.90
C ALA A 104 2.65 -9.66 -3.68
N TYR A 105 2.62 -8.34 -3.62
CA TYR A 105 1.40 -7.55 -3.47
C TYR A 105 1.53 -6.25 -4.25
N ALA A 106 0.40 -5.66 -4.63
CA ALA A 106 0.37 -4.34 -5.23
C ALA A 106 -0.01 -3.29 -4.18
N LEU A 107 0.69 -2.15 -4.21
CA LEU A 107 0.37 -0.95 -3.45
C LEU A 107 -0.14 0.13 -4.39
N SER A 108 -1.27 0.74 -4.03
CA SER A 108 -1.76 1.94 -4.69
C SER A 108 -1.04 3.15 -4.10
N LEU A 109 -0.21 3.81 -4.88
CA LEU A 109 0.48 5.05 -4.50
C LEU A 109 -0.31 6.29 -4.94
N GLY A 110 -1.62 6.22 -4.83
CA GLY A 110 -2.57 7.23 -5.27
C GLY A 110 -3.31 6.84 -6.56
N GLN A 111 -3.99 7.80 -7.17
CA GLN A 111 -4.90 7.53 -8.29
C GLN A 111 -4.23 7.12 -9.61
N ARG A 112 -2.92 7.33 -9.74
CA ARG A 112 -2.21 7.21 -11.02
C ARG A 112 -1.15 6.14 -11.06
N VAL A 113 -0.78 5.60 -9.90
CA VAL A 113 0.34 4.66 -9.79
C VAL A 113 -0.01 3.52 -8.85
N ALA A 114 0.22 2.30 -9.29
CA ALA A 114 0.31 1.15 -8.42
C ALA A 114 1.59 0.38 -8.72
N GLU A 115 2.28 -0.04 -7.67
CA GLU A 115 3.54 -0.75 -7.76
C GLU A 115 3.46 -2.11 -7.10
N THR A 116 4.16 -3.07 -7.66
CA THR A 116 4.34 -4.39 -7.03
C THR A 116 5.51 -4.38 -6.07
N ARG A 117 5.28 -4.88 -4.87
CA ARG A 117 6.29 -5.20 -3.86
C ARG A 117 6.47 -6.70 -3.76
N VAL A 118 7.69 -7.12 -3.47
CA VAL A 118 8.04 -8.54 -3.37
C VAL A 118 8.78 -8.77 -2.06
N CYS A 119 8.38 -9.83 -1.35
CA CYS A 119 9.03 -10.30 -0.16
C CYS A 119 9.57 -11.72 -0.35
N HIS A 120 10.71 -11.98 0.25
CA HIS A 120 11.34 -13.30 0.24
C HIS A 120 11.66 -13.76 1.66
N ARG A 121 11.46 -15.04 1.93
CA ARG A 121 11.78 -15.66 3.21
C ARG A 121 13.24 -16.08 3.24
N SER A 122 13.97 -15.50 4.19
CA SER A 122 15.34 -15.89 4.54
C SER A 122 15.34 -16.51 5.93
N GLY A 123 15.51 -17.83 6.01
CA GLY A 123 15.32 -18.57 7.26
C GLY A 123 13.88 -18.49 7.77
N GLU A 124 13.68 -17.91 8.94
CA GLU A 124 12.34 -17.72 9.55
C GLU A 124 11.76 -16.31 9.34
N ARG A 125 12.50 -15.41 8.70
CA ARG A 125 12.10 -14.03 8.50
C ARG A 125 11.71 -13.78 7.05
N PHE A 126 10.73 -12.89 6.86
CA PHE A 126 10.45 -12.33 5.56
C PHE A 126 11.10 -10.96 5.46
N GLU A 127 11.73 -10.71 4.32
CA GLU A 127 12.36 -9.44 4.01
C GLU A 127 11.80 -8.91 2.71
N LYS A 128 11.47 -7.62 2.70
CA LYS A 128 11.10 -6.93 1.46
C LYS A 128 12.35 -6.77 0.60
N LEU A 129 12.26 -7.19 -0.65
CA LEU A 129 13.34 -6.96 -1.59
C LEU A 129 13.49 -5.45 -1.86
N LYS A 130 14.72 -4.98 -1.82
CA LYS A 130 15.08 -3.62 -2.23
C LYS A 130 15.16 -3.55 -3.75
N THR A 131 14.05 -3.85 -4.41
CA THR A 131 13.98 -3.77 -5.87
C THR A 131 13.68 -2.34 -6.30
N GLU A 132 14.27 -1.95 -7.41
CA GLU A 132 13.80 -0.81 -8.19
C GLU A 132 12.37 -1.10 -8.69
N TYR A 133 11.75 -0.10 -9.29
CA TYR A 133 10.43 -0.22 -9.90
C TYR A 133 10.34 -1.43 -10.87
N LEU A 134 9.37 -2.31 -10.65
CA LEU A 134 9.21 -3.56 -11.40
C LEU A 134 8.45 -3.39 -12.73
N GLY A 135 8.47 -2.23 -13.34
CA GLY A 135 7.83 -1.99 -14.63
C GLY A 135 8.74 -2.26 -15.83
N VAL A 136 8.13 -2.24 -17.00
CA VAL A 136 8.81 -2.27 -18.30
C VAL A 136 8.39 -1.05 -19.10
N ASP A 137 9.25 -0.56 -19.99
CA ASP A 137 8.91 0.57 -20.86
C ASP A 137 7.71 0.21 -21.76
N PRO A 138 6.51 0.84 -21.61
CA PRO A 138 5.36 0.54 -22.46
C PRO A 138 5.44 1.21 -23.83
N GLY A 139 6.39 2.11 -24.02
CA GLY A 139 6.48 3.04 -25.13
C GLY A 139 5.55 4.26 -24.94
N GLY A 140 6.00 5.45 -25.30
CA GLY A 140 5.20 6.68 -25.24
C GLY A 140 5.24 7.42 -23.89
N ASP A 141 4.51 8.56 -23.81
CA ASP A 141 4.44 9.42 -22.64
C ASP A 141 3.33 8.94 -21.68
N VAL A 142 3.74 8.25 -20.61
CA VAL A 142 2.83 7.64 -19.65
C VAL A 142 2.25 8.69 -18.69
N ARG A 143 0.92 8.66 -18.51
CA ARG A 143 0.20 9.45 -17.52
C ARG A 143 -0.10 8.67 -16.24
N ASN A 144 -0.56 7.41 -16.41
CA ASN A 144 -0.90 6.52 -15.31
C ASN A 144 -0.26 5.16 -15.56
N GLU A 145 0.22 4.52 -14.50
CA GLU A 145 0.84 3.21 -14.60
C GLU A 145 0.51 2.33 -13.39
N TYR A 146 0.10 1.11 -13.67
CA TYR A 146 -0.32 0.16 -12.66
C TYR A 146 0.37 -1.18 -12.92
N VAL A 147 1.27 -1.58 -12.04
CA VAL A 147 1.97 -2.87 -12.12
C VAL A 147 1.47 -3.78 -11.01
N LYS A 148 0.80 -4.88 -11.41
CA LYS A 148 0.16 -5.82 -10.49
C LYS A 148 0.75 -7.22 -10.63
N PRO A 149 0.96 -7.95 -9.51
CA PRO A 149 1.35 -9.34 -9.57
C PRO A 149 0.15 -10.19 -9.97
N LEU A 150 0.34 -11.11 -10.94
CA LEU A 150 -0.70 -12.04 -11.36
C LEU A 150 -0.54 -13.41 -10.67
N ARG A 151 0.65 -13.98 -10.74
CA ARG A 151 0.97 -15.28 -10.15
C ARG A 151 2.47 -15.56 -10.19
N TRP A 152 2.92 -16.43 -9.33
CA TRP A 152 4.25 -17.04 -9.44
C TRP A 152 4.21 -18.15 -10.49
N VAL A 153 5.08 -18.06 -11.48
CA VAL A 153 5.25 -19.10 -12.52
C VAL A 153 5.99 -20.29 -11.94
N LYS A 154 6.98 -20.01 -11.12
CA LYS A 154 7.76 -20.92 -10.28
C LYS A 154 8.43 -20.11 -9.17
N PRO A 155 9.03 -20.73 -8.14
CA PRO A 155 9.77 -20.01 -7.11
C PRO A 155 10.77 -19.02 -7.73
N GLY A 156 10.74 -17.77 -7.24
CA GLY A 156 11.60 -16.70 -7.72
C GLY A 156 11.29 -16.15 -9.12
N THR A 157 10.19 -16.60 -9.77
CA THR A 157 9.76 -16.05 -11.07
C THR A 157 8.30 -15.62 -11.00
N LEU A 158 8.06 -14.32 -11.06
CA LEU A 158 6.75 -13.68 -10.93
C LEU A 158 6.24 -13.19 -12.29
N LEU A 159 4.99 -13.51 -12.63
CA LEU A 159 4.27 -12.92 -13.75
C LEU A 159 3.56 -11.67 -13.27
N LEU A 160 3.77 -10.59 -13.98
CA LEU A 160 3.22 -9.27 -13.73
C LEU A 160 2.34 -8.82 -14.90
N GLU A 161 1.40 -7.95 -14.61
CA GLU A 161 0.66 -7.19 -15.59
C GLU A 161 0.87 -5.71 -15.34
N GLN A 162 1.24 -5.00 -16.39
CA GLN A 162 1.36 -3.55 -16.41
C GLN A 162 0.28 -2.98 -17.30
N PHE A 163 -0.53 -2.08 -16.76
CA PHE A 163 -1.47 -1.28 -17.50
C PHE A 163 -1.01 0.18 -17.48
N SER A 164 -0.83 0.76 -18.65
CA SER A 164 -0.34 2.12 -18.83
C SER A 164 -1.34 2.92 -19.66
N ILE A 165 -1.66 4.14 -19.20
CA ILE A 165 -2.49 5.11 -19.92
C ILE A 165 -1.57 6.24 -20.38
N PHE A 166 -1.60 6.56 -21.66
CA PHE A 166 -0.76 7.59 -22.26
C PHE A 166 -1.37 8.98 -22.16
N ARG A 167 -0.51 10.01 -22.21
CA ARG A 167 -0.94 11.42 -22.25
C ARG A 167 -1.52 11.76 -23.62
N GLY A 168 -2.30 12.86 -23.64
CA GLY A 168 -2.81 13.45 -24.89
C GLY A 168 -3.82 12.56 -25.64
N GLY A 169 -4.48 11.62 -24.97
CA GLY A 169 -5.43 10.72 -25.63
C GLY A 169 -4.77 9.69 -26.56
N ALA A 170 -3.49 9.36 -26.32
CA ALA A 170 -2.77 8.36 -27.13
C ALA A 170 -3.16 6.91 -26.79
N GLY A 171 -4.25 6.69 -26.01
CA GLY A 171 -4.77 5.38 -25.68
C GLY A 171 -4.12 4.74 -24.46
N ASP A 172 -4.17 3.41 -24.40
CA ASP A 172 -3.64 2.58 -23.32
C ASP A 172 -2.84 1.38 -23.84
N ALA A 173 -2.07 0.76 -22.97
CA ALA A 173 -1.39 -0.49 -23.26
C ALA A 173 -1.43 -1.42 -22.05
N THR A 174 -1.65 -2.72 -22.31
CA THR A 174 -1.52 -3.78 -21.30
C THR A 174 -0.39 -4.72 -21.72
N ILE A 175 0.57 -4.89 -20.83
CA ILE A 175 1.74 -5.74 -21.05
C ILE A 175 1.81 -6.79 -19.94
N GLN A 176 1.90 -8.05 -20.30
CA GLN A 176 2.27 -9.11 -19.35
C GLN A 176 3.74 -9.47 -19.53
N PHE A 177 4.45 -9.54 -18.42
CA PHE A 177 5.86 -9.89 -18.42
C PHE A 177 6.22 -10.70 -17.19
N ALA A 178 7.21 -11.56 -17.31
CA ALA A 178 7.72 -12.33 -16.19
C ALA A 178 9.09 -11.80 -15.77
N VAL A 179 9.30 -11.66 -14.48
CA VAL A 179 10.58 -11.30 -13.87
C VAL A 179 11.11 -12.46 -13.05
N ARG A 180 12.41 -12.69 -13.12
CA ARG A 180 13.13 -13.62 -12.26
C ARG A 180 14.03 -12.84 -11.32
N PHE A 181 13.91 -13.14 -10.03
CA PHE A 181 14.78 -12.59 -8.98
C PHE A 181 16.01 -13.49 -8.80
N ASP A 182 17.16 -12.88 -8.62
CA ASP A 182 18.41 -13.55 -8.22
C ASP A 182 18.56 -13.57 -6.70
N ALA A 183 19.67 -14.16 -6.23
CA ALA A 183 19.96 -14.27 -4.80
C ALA A 183 20.18 -12.91 -4.12
N ASP A 184 20.59 -11.90 -4.88
CA ASP A 184 20.84 -10.54 -4.38
C ASP A 184 19.58 -9.66 -4.43
N GLY A 185 18.44 -10.23 -4.87
CA GLY A 185 17.17 -9.51 -5.00
C GLY A 185 17.05 -8.64 -6.25
N LYS A 186 18.04 -8.67 -7.15
CA LYS A 186 17.91 -8.05 -8.47
C LYS A 186 16.95 -8.85 -9.34
N PHE A 187 16.31 -8.19 -10.27
CA PHE A 187 15.38 -8.86 -11.17
C PHE A 187 15.81 -8.72 -12.63
N HIS A 188 15.40 -9.72 -13.42
CA HIS A 188 15.60 -9.78 -14.85
C HIS A 188 14.29 -10.10 -15.54
N VAL A 189 13.91 -9.32 -16.56
CA VAL A 189 12.76 -9.62 -17.38
C VAL A 189 13.10 -10.85 -18.27
N VAL A 190 12.35 -11.94 -18.07
CA VAL A 190 12.59 -13.22 -18.79
C VAL A 190 11.57 -13.49 -19.91
N SER A 191 10.43 -12.81 -19.87
CA SER A 191 9.47 -12.81 -20.98
C SER A 191 8.63 -11.53 -20.96
N ARG A 192 8.14 -11.14 -22.15
CA ARG A 192 7.27 -9.97 -22.31
C ARG A 192 6.29 -10.22 -23.45
N LYS A 193 5.02 -9.85 -23.25
CA LYS A 193 3.97 -9.94 -24.26
C LYS A 193 3.02 -8.75 -24.12
N LYS A 194 2.83 -7.98 -25.19
CA LYS A 194 1.77 -6.98 -25.28
C LYS A 194 0.44 -7.70 -25.46
N ILE A 195 -0.52 -7.44 -24.58
CA ILE A 195 -1.84 -8.10 -24.58
C ILE A 195 -2.86 -7.25 -25.31
N ARG A 196 -2.83 -5.93 -25.06
CA ARG A 196 -3.75 -4.97 -25.64
C ARG A 196 -3.04 -3.65 -25.94
N GLU A 197 -3.45 -3.02 -27.02
CA GLU A 197 -3.19 -1.63 -27.34
C GLU A 197 -4.52 -1.00 -27.73
N GLY A 198 -4.99 -0.07 -26.91
CA GLY A 198 -6.19 0.71 -27.19
C GLY A 198 -5.80 2.03 -27.84
N ASN A 199 -6.26 2.29 -29.06
CA ASN A 199 -6.27 3.63 -29.64
C ASN A 199 -7.64 4.24 -29.38
N GLU A 200 -7.69 5.37 -28.65
CA GLU A 200 -8.91 6.18 -28.53
C GLU A 200 -9.17 6.97 -29.84
N GLN A 201 -9.18 6.30 -30.98
CA GLN A 201 -9.63 6.92 -32.23
C GLN A 201 -10.53 5.96 -32.99
N GLU A 202 -11.75 5.78 -32.49
CA GLU A 202 -12.92 5.45 -33.30
C GLU A 202 -14.14 6.12 -32.65
N ASN A 203 -14.33 7.42 -33.00
CA ASN A 203 -15.64 8.09 -33.08
C ASN A 203 -15.55 9.29 -33.99
#